data_1ba0aaa252a81897ff35b66e11ec3d65
#
_entry.id   1ba0aaa252a81897ff35b66e11ec3d65
#
_cell.length_a   1.000
_cell.length_b   1.000
_cell.length_c   1.000
_cell.angle_alpha   90.00
_cell.angle_beta   90.00
_cell.angle_gamma   90.00
#
_symmetry.space_group_name_H-M   'P 1'
#
loop_
_entity.id
_entity.type
_entity.pdbx_description
1 polymer ?
#
loop_
_entity_poly.entity_id
_entity_poly.type
_entity_poly.pdbx_seq_one_letter_code
_entity_poly.pdbx_strand_id
1 'polypeptide(L)'
;MIRHEKDLDEEGFTLVEMLVAMVVVFILLGVTMSALVTSTGIVKTISQLQNVNEEARLALNRMARDLRQATSVVTAVNPDGPGFSSTRLVGIRVKADFDGDGCIGGRAAVGPSTSCLSYNSPNPEDISYCYEPWTRQLYVIDNQATPAVVPLSPSSINCAGGQLLAGSLTALTIEYRSNSYRHDVNPSDGVTTWRELDQAAAPVGNANGLLDTELATIDSVVVDLTMTIDSRSQTYRTQVDLRNAS
;
A
#
# COMPACT_ATOMS: atom_id res chain seq x y z
N MET A 1 -43.57 2.66 79.55
CA MET A 1 -42.74 2.48 78.38
C MET A 1 -43.66 2.60 77.15
N ILE A 2 -43.80 3.81 76.59
CA ILE A 2 -44.76 4.15 75.54
C ILE A 2 -43.93 4.13 74.22
N ARG A 3 -44.22 3.17 73.34
CA ARG A 3 -43.64 3.08 72.02
C ARG A 3 -44.41 4.05 71.09
N HIS A 4 -43.78 5.13 70.69
CA HIS A 4 -44.29 5.97 69.62
C HIS A 4 -44.10 5.18 68.29
N GLU A 5 -45.16 4.67 67.76
CA GLU A 5 -45.28 4.17 66.40
C GLU A 5 -45.33 5.40 65.50
N LYS A 6 -44.32 5.58 64.69
CA LYS A 6 -44.18 6.66 63.72
C LYS A 6 -45.05 6.29 62.57
N ASP A 7 -46.26 6.84 62.48
CA ASP A 7 -47.07 6.72 61.25
C ASP A 7 -46.28 7.33 60.10
N LEU A 8 -45.85 6.47 59.19
CA LEU A 8 -45.31 6.87 57.87
C LEU A 8 -46.52 7.27 57.06
N ASP A 9 -46.73 8.58 56.86
CA ASP A 9 -47.68 9.10 55.89
C ASP A 9 -47.36 8.53 54.52
N GLU A 10 -48.11 7.55 54.03
CA GLU A 10 -48.09 7.05 52.67
C GLU A 10 -48.80 8.07 51.78
N GLU A 11 -48.06 9.13 51.40
CA GLU A 11 -48.52 10.03 50.36
C GLU A 11 -48.49 9.30 49.01
N GLY A 12 -49.65 8.94 48.52
CA GLY A 12 -49.81 8.32 47.20
C GLY A 12 -49.44 9.30 46.08
N PHE A 13 -48.72 8.84 45.08
CA PHE A 13 -48.38 9.62 43.88
C PHE A 13 -49.63 10.15 43.17
N THR A 14 -49.64 11.43 42.83
CA THR A 14 -50.69 12.02 42.02
C THR A 14 -50.61 11.59 40.58
N LEU A 15 -51.75 11.52 39.88
CA LEU A 15 -51.82 11.16 38.47
C LEU A 15 -50.97 12.12 37.59
N VAL A 16 -50.91 13.38 37.97
CA VAL A 16 -50.11 14.42 37.29
C VAL A 16 -48.61 14.16 37.45
N GLU A 17 -48.18 13.76 38.63
CA GLU A 17 -46.78 13.47 38.93
C GLU A 17 -46.26 12.27 38.12
N MET A 18 -47.08 11.22 37.96
CA MET A 18 -46.78 10.09 37.07
C MET A 18 -46.69 10.50 35.59
N LEU A 19 -47.57 11.42 35.14
CA LEU A 19 -47.55 11.91 33.78
C LEU A 19 -46.29 12.72 33.47
N VAL A 20 -45.92 13.62 34.41
CA VAL A 20 -44.67 14.40 34.28
C VAL A 20 -43.44 13.49 34.31
N ALA A 21 -43.40 12.50 35.20
CA ALA A 21 -42.31 11.53 35.26
C ALA A 21 -42.15 10.75 33.94
N MET A 22 -43.24 10.31 33.34
CA MET A 22 -43.21 9.63 32.05
C MET A 22 -42.65 10.53 30.93
N VAL A 23 -43.06 11.80 30.85
CA VAL A 23 -42.56 12.74 29.87
C VAL A 23 -41.05 12.95 30.01
N VAL A 24 -40.56 13.14 31.26
CA VAL A 24 -39.14 13.30 31.55
C VAL A 24 -38.34 12.03 31.13
N VAL A 25 -38.86 10.84 31.44
CA VAL A 25 -38.24 9.58 31.03
C VAL A 25 -38.17 9.46 29.52
N PHE A 26 -39.20 9.79 28.76
CA PHE A 26 -39.17 9.77 27.30
C PHE A 26 -38.16 10.74 26.70
N ILE A 27 -38.03 11.95 27.27
CA ILE A 27 -37.01 12.92 26.87
C ILE A 27 -35.60 12.35 27.11
N LEU A 28 -35.34 11.81 28.28
CA LEU A 28 -34.03 11.21 28.60
C LEU A 28 -33.71 10.01 27.71
N LEU A 29 -34.70 9.15 27.43
CA LEU A 29 -34.54 8.03 26.51
C LEU A 29 -34.22 8.52 25.10
N GLY A 30 -34.88 9.57 24.61
CA GLY A 30 -34.61 10.17 23.31
C GLY A 30 -33.16 10.68 23.16
N VAL A 31 -32.70 11.42 24.21
CA VAL A 31 -31.32 11.95 24.24
C VAL A 31 -30.29 10.81 24.31
N THR A 32 -30.50 9.80 25.15
CA THR A 32 -29.58 8.66 25.29
C THR A 32 -29.53 7.84 24.01
N MET A 33 -30.66 7.61 23.35
CA MET A 33 -30.70 6.90 22.06
C MET A 33 -29.97 7.67 20.96
N SER A 34 -30.13 8.98 20.88
CA SER A 34 -29.41 9.83 19.93
C SER A 34 -27.88 9.76 20.15
N ALA A 35 -27.43 9.82 21.40
CA ALA A 35 -26.02 9.68 21.75
C ALA A 35 -25.46 8.31 21.37
N LEU A 36 -26.20 7.23 21.57
CA LEU A 36 -25.81 5.86 21.20
C LEU A 36 -25.65 5.71 19.68
N VAL A 37 -26.61 6.20 18.89
CA VAL A 37 -26.55 6.14 17.42
C VAL A 37 -25.33 6.89 16.89
N THR A 38 -25.06 8.09 17.43
CA THR A 38 -23.88 8.87 17.05
C THR A 38 -22.58 8.14 17.42
N SER A 39 -22.51 7.58 18.62
CA SER A 39 -21.33 6.85 19.11
C SER A 39 -21.03 5.60 18.25
N THR A 40 -22.04 4.84 17.88
CA THR A 40 -21.86 3.65 17.00
C THR A 40 -21.37 4.03 15.60
N GLY A 41 -21.81 5.16 15.06
CA GLY A 41 -21.30 5.71 13.80
C GLY A 41 -19.80 6.03 13.87
N ILE A 42 -19.38 6.73 14.93
CA ILE A 42 -17.96 7.08 15.14
C ILE A 42 -17.09 5.83 15.29
N VAL A 43 -17.51 4.84 16.08
CA VAL A 43 -16.78 3.59 16.29
C VAL A 43 -16.59 2.84 14.96
N LYS A 44 -17.61 2.78 14.12
CA LYS A 44 -17.54 2.15 12.80
C LYS A 44 -16.51 2.84 11.90
N THR A 45 -16.51 4.18 11.84
CA THR A 45 -15.55 4.95 11.06
C THR A 45 -14.12 4.74 11.56
N ILE A 46 -13.91 4.75 12.88
CA ILE A 46 -12.58 4.50 13.48
C ILE A 46 -12.10 3.09 13.14
N SER A 47 -12.95 2.08 13.25
CA SER A 47 -12.59 0.71 12.92
C SER A 47 -12.22 0.54 11.44
N GLN A 48 -12.94 1.18 10.54
CA GLN A 48 -12.62 1.19 9.11
C GLN A 48 -11.26 1.86 8.84
N LEU A 49 -10.99 3.01 9.47
CA LEU A 49 -9.70 3.69 9.39
C LEU A 49 -8.55 2.82 9.88
N GLN A 50 -8.73 2.12 10.99
CA GLN A 50 -7.71 1.23 11.55
C GLN A 50 -7.39 0.08 10.60
N ASN A 51 -8.41 -0.59 10.06
CA ASN A 51 -8.23 -1.71 9.12
C ASN A 51 -7.46 -1.27 7.87
N VAL A 52 -7.85 -0.14 7.30
CA VAL A 52 -7.22 0.40 6.09
C VAL A 52 -5.76 0.84 6.36
N ASN A 53 -5.50 1.44 7.52
CA ASN A 53 -4.15 1.82 7.92
C ASN A 53 -3.25 0.59 8.12
N GLU A 54 -3.78 -0.47 8.70
CA GLU A 54 -3.05 -1.72 8.89
C GLU A 54 -2.74 -2.39 7.55
N GLU A 55 -3.73 -2.44 6.66
CA GLU A 55 -3.57 -2.97 5.29
C GLU A 55 -2.47 -2.21 4.51
N ALA A 56 -2.46 -0.87 4.55
CA ALA A 56 -1.42 -0.07 3.93
C ALA A 56 -0.02 -0.33 4.51
N ARG A 57 0.08 -0.43 5.83
CA ARG A 57 1.36 -0.72 6.49
C ARG A 57 1.89 -2.11 6.14
N LEU A 58 1.01 -3.11 6.11
CA LEU A 58 1.38 -4.47 5.72
C LEU A 58 1.85 -4.51 4.28
N ALA A 59 1.13 -3.83 3.37
CA ALA A 59 1.51 -3.72 1.96
C ALA A 59 2.88 -3.06 1.79
N LEU A 60 3.11 -1.90 2.43
CA LEU A 60 4.39 -1.22 2.38
C LEU A 60 5.53 -2.04 2.98
N ASN A 61 5.30 -2.69 4.11
CA ASN A 61 6.33 -3.52 4.74
C ASN A 61 6.73 -4.70 3.84
N ARG A 62 5.75 -5.31 3.17
CA ARG A 62 6.03 -6.37 2.19
C ARG A 62 6.81 -5.82 1.00
N MET A 63 6.34 -4.73 0.38
CA MET A 63 7.07 -4.09 -0.72
C MET A 63 8.49 -3.70 -0.30
N ALA A 64 8.65 -3.06 0.86
CA ALA A 64 9.96 -2.63 1.35
C ALA A 64 10.90 -3.81 1.61
N ARG A 65 10.39 -4.93 2.12
CA ARG A 65 11.18 -6.14 2.34
C ARG A 65 11.65 -6.72 1.01
N ASP A 66 10.74 -6.90 0.07
CA ASP A 66 11.03 -7.54 -1.21
C ASP A 66 11.93 -6.64 -2.07
N LEU A 67 11.72 -5.32 -2.05
CA LEU A 67 12.60 -4.35 -2.72
C LEU A 67 14.01 -4.30 -2.12
N ARG A 68 14.18 -4.39 -0.79
CA ARG A 68 15.53 -4.44 -0.18
C ARG A 68 16.34 -5.66 -0.59
N GLN A 69 15.69 -6.73 -0.93
CA GLN A 69 16.33 -7.97 -1.37
C GLN A 69 16.49 -8.00 -2.91
N ALA A 70 15.84 -7.08 -3.61
CA ALA A 70 15.92 -6.98 -5.05
C ALA A 70 17.35 -6.65 -5.51
N THR A 71 17.79 -7.37 -6.53
CA THR A 71 19.08 -7.15 -7.19
C THR A 71 18.95 -6.25 -8.39
N SER A 72 17.75 -6.17 -8.98
CA SER A 72 17.51 -5.32 -10.14
C SER A 72 16.03 -4.95 -10.28
N VAL A 73 15.79 -3.76 -10.82
CA VAL A 73 14.50 -3.36 -11.36
C VAL A 73 14.44 -3.81 -12.81
N VAL A 74 13.43 -4.61 -13.13
CA VAL A 74 13.26 -5.18 -14.50
C VAL A 74 12.31 -4.33 -15.32
N THR A 75 11.27 -3.81 -14.68
CA THR A 75 10.25 -3.01 -15.37
C THR A 75 9.69 -1.98 -14.40
N ALA A 76 9.55 -0.75 -14.87
CA ALA A 76 8.86 0.33 -14.19
C ALA A 76 7.74 0.86 -15.09
N VAL A 77 6.52 0.94 -14.57
CA VAL A 77 5.37 1.43 -15.32
C VAL A 77 4.81 2.66 -14.61
N ASN A 78 4.70 3.75 -15.35
CA ASN A 78 4.28 5.05 -14.83
C ASN A 78 5.05 5.43 -13.54
N PRO A 79 6.37 5.62 -13.65
CA PRO A 79 7.24 5.80 -12.49
C PRO A 79 6.87 7.01 -11.61
N ASP A 80 6.14 7.99 -12.16
CA ASP A 80 5.65 9.15 -11.39
C ASP A 80 4.28 8.91 -10.74
N GLY A 81 3.79 7.68 -10.80
CA GLY A 81 2.43 7.35 -10.39
C GLY A 81 1.37 7.73 -11.43
N PRO A 82 0.11 7.43 -11.16
CA PRO A 82 -0.96 7.92 -11.97
C PRO A 82 -0.99 9.43 -11.72
N GLY A 83 -0.41 10.22 -12.60
CA GLY A 83 -0.73 11.64 -12.62
C GLY A 83 -2.26 11.75 -12.46
N PHE A 84 -2.84 12.88 -12.21
CA PHE A 84 -4.29 13.07 -11.95
C PHE A 84 -5.25 12.35 -12.94
N SER A 85 -4.73 11.62 -13.92
CA SER A 85 -5.47 10.73 -14.81
C SER A 85 -5.53 9.32 -14.21
N SER A 86 -6.68 9.00 -13.63
CA SER A 86 -7.02 7.74 -12.94
C SER A 86 -7.05 6.48 -13.83
N THR A 87 -6.43 6.47 -15.00
CA THR A 87 -6.58 5.42 -16.00
C THR A 87 -5.31 4.64 -16.31
N ARG A 88 -4.18 4.97 -15.68
CA ARG A 88 -2.91 4.30 -15.95
C ARG A 88 -2.48 3.43 -14.78
N LEU A 89 -2.12 2.20 -15.07
CA LEU A 89 -1.47 1.30 -14.11
C LEU A 89 -0.17 1.91 -13.60
N VAL A 90 0.12 1.67 -12.32
CA VAL A 90 1.43 1.93 -11.73
C VAL A 90 2.02 0.61 -11.28
N GLY A 91 3.28 0.36 -11.57
CA GLY A 91 3.87 -0.90 -11.16
C GLY A 91 5.38 -0.93 -11.25
N ILE A 92 5.93 -1.89 -10.53
CA ILE A 92 7.35 -2.22 -10.52
C ILE A 92 7.51 -3.74 -10.56
N ARG A 93 8.43 -4.22 -11.41
CA ARG A 93 8.88 -5.60 -11.43
C ARG A 93 10.32 -5.65 -11.00
N VAL A 94 10.60 -6.51 -10.05
CA VAL A 94 11.94 -6.71 -9.49
C VAL A 94 12.31 -8.17 -9.49
N LYS A 95 13.60 -8.44 -9.58
CA LYS A 95 14.17 -9.76 -9.42
C LYS A 95 15.12 -9.78 -8.22
N ALA A 96 15.15 -10.90 -7.54
CA ALA A 96 15.99 -11.13 -6.38
C ALA A 96 16.45 -12.60 -6.36
N ASP A 97 17.43 -12.86 -5.53
CA ASP A 97 17.84 -14.19 -5.13
C ASP A 97 17.47 -14.34 -3.65
N PHE A 98 16.25 -14.84 -3.38
CA PHE A 98 15.73 -14.96 -2.02
C PHE A 98 16.16 -16.23 -1.31
N ASP A 99 16.51 -17.28 -2.05
CA ASP A 99 16.94 -18.56 -1.50
C ASP A 99 18.48 -18.72 -1.44
N GLY A 100 19.21 -17.79 -2.06
CA GLY A 100 20.67 -17.74 -2.02
C GLY A 100 21.34 -18.80 -2.91
N ASP A 101 20.65 -19.30 -3.92
CA ASP A 101 21.17 -20.32 -4.82
C ASP A 101 22.02 -19.75 -5.98
N GLY A 102 22.15 -18.43 -6.04
CA GLY A 102 22.91 -17.69 -7.04
C GLY A 102 22.18 -17.48 -8.36
N CYS A 103 20.90 -17.86 -8.45
CA CYS A 103 20.05 -17.64 -9.61
C CYS A 103 19.05 -16.54 -9.35
N ILE A 104 19.24 -15.41 -9.96
CA ILE A 104 18.33 -14.27 -9.83
C ILE A 104 17.06 -14.52 -10.66
N GLY A 105 15.90 -14.55 -9.99
CA GLY A 105 14.60 -14.78 -10.62
C GLY A 105 14.39 -16.20 -11.13
N GLY A 106 15.03 -17.19 -10.51
CA GLY A 106 14.92 -18.59 -10.89
C GLY A 106 15.48 -19.52 -9.81
N ARG A 107 15.82 -20.74 -10.20
CA ARG A 107 16.48 -21.73 -9.35
C ARG A 107 17.72 -22.27 -10.05
N ALA A 108 18.78 -22.52 -9.28
CA ALA A 108 19.96 -23.20 -9.80
C ALA A 108 19.60 -24.62 -10.26
N ALA A 109 20.09 -25.01 -11.45
CA ALA A 109 19.94 -26.37 -11.94
C ALA A 109 20.68 -27.34 -11.00
N VAL A 110 20.04 -28.45 -10.66
CA VAL A 110 20.68 -29.53 -9.91
C VAL A 110 21.64 -30.27 -10.85
N GLY A 111 22.96 -30.10 -10.67
CA GLY A 111 23.98 -30.75 -11.47
C GLY A 111 25.12 -29.82 -11.87
N PRO A 112 26.01 -30.24 -12.77
CA PRO A 112 27.18 -29.44 -13.16
C PRO A 112 26.83 -28.27 -14.11
N SER A 113 25.55 -28.02 -14.36
CA SER A 113 25.08 -26.91 -15.20
C SER A 113 24.90 -25.66 -14.34
N THR A 114 25.52 -24.55 -14.71
CA THR A 114 25.36 -23.23 -14.12
C THR A 114 24.12 -22.49 -14.66
N SER A 115 23.19 -23.19 -15.31
CA SER A 115 21.98 -22.55 -15.86
C SER A 115 20.91 -22.38 -14.80
N CYS A 116 20.37 -21.19 -14.71
CA CYS A 116 19.18 -20.91 -13.91
C CYS A 116 17.93 -21.42 -14.63
N LEU A 117 17.10 -22.18 -13.91
CA LEU A 117 15.82 -22.66 -14.39
C LEU A 117 14.71 -21.74 -13.89
N SER A 118 13.79 -21.40 -14.77
CA SER A 118 12.53 -20.78 -14.36
C SER A 118 11.73 -21.79 -13.53
N TYR A 119 11.43 -21.48 -12.27
CA TYR A 119 10.82 -22.45 -11.35
C TYR A 119 9.73 -21.81 -10.49
N ASN A 120 8.64 -22.57 -10.25
CA ASN A 120 7.64 -22.31 -9.23
C ASN A 120 8.26 -22.53 -7.84
N SER A 121 8.85 -21.50 -7.28
CA SER A 121 9.36 -21.52 -5.91
C SER A 121 8.26 -21.07 -4.93
N PRO A 122 8.19 -21.62 -3.71
CA PRO A 122 7.37 -21.04 -2.66
C PRO A 122 7.82 -19.62 -2.27
N ASN A 123 9.03 -19.24 -2.65
CA ASN A 123 9.57 -17.88 -2.51
C ASN A 123 9.79 -17.31 -3.92
N PRO A 124 8.84 -16.54 -4.46
CA PRO A 124 8.98 -15.98 -5.79
C PRO A 124 10.14 -14.99 -5.83
N GLU A 125 11.03 -15.16 -6.83
CA GLU A 125 12.20 -14.31 -7.03
C GLU A 125 12.03 -13.31 -8.17
N ASP A 126 10.96 -13.43 -8.91
CA ASP A 126 10.51 -12.49 -9.94
C ASP A 126 9.11 -11.99 -9.57
N ILE A 127 9.07 -10.82 -8.96
CA ILE A 127 7.86 -10.27 -8.35
C ILE A 127 7.47 -8.96 -9.05
N SER A 128 6.19 -8.82 -9.34
CA SER A 128 5.61 -7.56 -9.76
C SER A 128 4.64 -7.03 -8.71
N TYR A 129 4.71 -5.74 -8.46
CA TYR A 129 3.68 -4.97 -7.78
C TYR A 129 2.92 -4.16 -8.81
N CYS A 130 1.60 -4.24 -8.77
CA CYS A 130 0.73 -3.60 -9.75
C CYS A 130 -0.45 -2.94 -9.05
N TYR A 131 -0.61 -1.63 -9.27
CA TYR A 131 -1.73 -0.85 -8.76
C TYR A 131 -2.68 -0.47 -9.88
N GLU A 132 -3.96 -0.79 -9.68
CA GLU A 132 -5.06 -0.42 -10.56
C GLU A 132 -5.84 0.77 -9.99
N PRO A 133 -5.72 1.96 -10.56
CA PRO A 133 -6.40 3.14 -10.03
C PRO A 133 -7.94 3.06 -10.06
N TRP A 134 -8.52 2.37 -11.05
CA TRP A 134 -9.97 2.25 -11.20
C TRP A 134 -10.62 1.29 -10.20
N THR A 135 -9.91 0.24 -9.77
CA THR A 135 -10.34 -0.67 -8.69
C THR A 135 -9.83 -0.23 -7.33
N ARG A 136 -8.84 0.70 -7.28
CA ARG A 136 -8.14 1.14 -6.08
C ARG A 136 -7.46 0.00 -5.35
N GLN A 137 -6.91 -0.95 -6.09
CA GLN A 137 -6.32 -2.17 -5.57
C GLN A 137 -4.86 -2.31 -5.96
N LEU A 138 -4.05 -2.73 -5.00
CA LEU A 138 -2.65 -3.09 -5.18
C LEU A 138 -2.53 -4.61 -5.14
N TYR A 139 -1.89 -5.15 -6.14
CA TYR A 139 -1.64 -6.57 -6.30
C TYR A 139 -0.15 -6.88 -6.24
N VAL A 140 0.17 -8.06 -5.76
CA VAL A 140 1.49 -8.68 -5.91
C VAL A 140 1.35 -9.90 -6.81
N ILE A 141 2.27 -10.03 -7.77
CA ILE A 141 2.26 -11.07 -8.78
C ILE A 141 3.57 -11.83 -8.68
N ASP A 142 3.46 -13.13 -8.56
CA ASP A 142 4.56 -14.05 -8.77
C ASP A 142 4.65 -14.36 -10.26
N ASN A 143 5.65 -13.78 -10.94
CA ASN A 143 5.83 -13.96 -12.37
C ASN A 143 6.34 -15.35 -12.74
N GLN A 144 6.79 -16.15 -11.77
CA GLN A 144 7.21 -17.53 -11.98
C GLN A 144 6.04 -18.50 -11.86
N ALA A 145 5.08 -18.24 -10.96
CA ALA A 145 3.90 -19.10 -10.76
C ALA A 145 2.84 -18.91 -11.84
N THR A 146 2.74 -17.72 -12.38
CA THR A 146 1.80 -17.43 -13.47
C THR A 146 2.48 -17.83 -14.76
N PRO A 147 2.07 -18.93 -15.44
CA PRO A 147 2.61 -19.24 -16.76
C PRO A 147 2.41 -17.99 -17.60
N ALA A 148 3.50 -17.52 -18.22
CA ALA A 148 3.53 -16.29 -18.98
C ALA A 148 2.42 -16.33 -20.04
N VAL A 149 1.26 -15.77 -19.70
CA VAL A 149 0.11 -15.71 -20.63
C VAL A 149 0.40 -14.78 -21.79
N VAL A 150 1.43 -13.95 -21.63
CA VAL A 150 2.06 -13.17 -22.70
C VAL A 150 3.49 -12.88 -22.24
N PRO A 151 4.52 -12.99 -23.06
CA PRO A 151 5.81 -12.40 -22.74
C PRO A 151 5.53 -10.90 -22.54
N LEU A 152 5.50 -10.49 -21.27
CA LEU A 152 5.31 -9.09 -20.92
C LEU A 152 6.43 -8.34 -21.63
N SER A 153 6.08 -7.53 -22.60
CA SER A 153 7.00 -6.53 -23.12
C SER A 153 7.66 -5.88 -21.91
N PRO A 154 8.97 -5.61 -21.92
CA PRO A 154 9.66 -4.98 -20.78
C PRO A 154 8.94 -3.76 -20.22
N SER A 155 8.06 -3.16 -21.03
CA SER A 155 7.31 -1.95 -20.72
C SER A 155 5.89 -2.18 -20.18
N SER A 156 5.42 -3.42 -19.96
CA SER A 156 4.05 -3.67 -19.50
C SER A 156 3.98 -4.58 -18.28
N ILE A 157 3.31 -4.11 -17.24
CA ILE A 157 2.89 -4.90 -16.09
C ILE A 157 1.37 -5.10 -16.20
N ASN A 158 0.90 -6.32 -15.92
CA ASN A 158 -0.51 -6.66 -15.88
C ASN A 158 -0.86 -7.15 -14.47
N CYS A 159 -1.92 -6.59 -13.87
CA CYS A 159 -2.38 -6.98 -12.53
C CYS A 159 -3.16 -8.32 -12.51
N ALA A 160 -3.52 -8.85 -13.67
CA ALA A 160 -4.30 -10.09 -13.77
C ALA A 160 -3.57 -11.28 -13.13
N GLY A 161 -4.30 -12.04 -12.31
CA GLY A 161 -3.76 -13.21 -11.60
C GLY A 161 -2.94 -12.86 -10.35
N GLY A 162 -2.81 -11.58 -10.00
CA GLY A 162 -2.13 -11.14 -8.80
C GLY A 162 -2.92 -11.44 -7.52
N GLN A 163 -2.21 -11.63 -6.43
CA GLN A 163 -2.78 -11.67 -5.09
C GLN A 163 -3.06 -10.25 -4.62
N LEU A 164 -4.28 -9.98 -4.15
CA LEU A 164 -4.64 -8.69 -3.56
C LEU A 164 -3.77 -8.46 -2.31
N LEU A 165 -3.08 -7.32 -2.30
CA LEU A 165 -2.21 -6.90 -1.22
C LEU A 165 -2.83 -5.79 -0.38
N ALA A 166 -3.47 -4.82 -1.03
CA ALA A 166 -4.21 -3.76 -0.38
C ALA A 166 -5.37 -3.26 -1.27
N GLY A 167 -6.50 -2.96 -0.63
CA GLY A 167 -7.65 -2.29 -1.24
C GLY A 167 -7.76 -0.83 -0.81
N SER A 168 -8.74 -0.12 -1.36
CA SER A 168 -9.08 1.26 -0.93
C SER A 168 -7.95 2.29 -1.04
N LEU A 169 -6.92 2.02 -1.87
CA LEU A 169 -5.85 2.97 -2.18
C LEU A 169 -6.36 4.05 -3.13
N THR A 170 -6.04 5.31 -2.84
CA THR A 170 -6.35 6.43 -3.73
C THR A 170 -5.21 6.77 -4.68
N ALA A 171 -3.97 6.49 -4.27
CA ALA A 171 -2.81 6.63 -5.14
C ALA A 171 -1.64 5.72 -4.70
N LEU A 172 -0.86 5.29 -5.66
CA LEU A 172 0.47 4.73 -5.49
C LEU A 172 1.43 5.53 -6.36
N THR A 173 2.50 6.03 -5.76
CA THR A 173 3.60 6.66 -6.49
C THR A 173 4.89 5.89 -6.20
N ILE A 174 5.64 5.61 -7.23
CA ILE A 174 6.95 4.96 -7.12
C ILE A 174 7.97 5.87 -7.79
N GLU A 175 8.85 6.44 -6.99
CA GLU A 175 9.94 7.29 -7.46
C GLU A 175 11.23 6.48 -7.47
N TYR A 176 11.91 6.46 -8.58
CA TYR A 176 13.17 5.76 -8.79
C TYR A 176 14.32 6.75 -8.72
N ARG A 177 15.39 6.37 -8.03
CA ARG A 177 16.56 7.21 -7.79
C ARG A 177 17.84 6.44 -8.02
N SER A 178 18.89 7.18 -8.35
CA SER A 178 20.25 6.66 -8.37
C SER A 178 21.12 7.43 -7.37
N ASN A 179 21.87 6.70 -6.57
CA ASN A 179 22.92 7.24 -5.69
C ASN A 179 24.32 7.00 -6.30
N SER A 180 24.43 6.00 -7.18
CA SER A 180 25.67 5.61 -7.85
C SER A 180 25.97 6.48 -9.07
N TYR A 181 24.95 6.94 -9.77
CA TYR A 181 25.08 7.86 -10.90
C TYR A 181 24.48 9.21 -10.53
N ARG A 182 25.28 10.29 -10.62
CA ARG A 182 24.85 11.65 -10.27
C ARG A 182 24.63 12.49 -11.50
N HIS A 183 23.39 12.87 -11.73
CA HIS A 183 22.95 13.81 -12.75
C HIS A 183 21.81 14.67 -12.16
N ASP A 184 22.12 15.45 -11.16
CA ASP A 184 21.19 16.28 -10.40
C ASP A 184 21.21 17.69 -11.01
N VAL A 185 20.25 17.98 -11.87
CA VAL A 185 20.20 19.19 -12.68
C VAL A 185 19.01 20.09 -12.32
N ASN A 186 17.81 19.49 -12.07
CA ASN A 186 16.61 20.29 -11.86
C ASN A 186 15.48 19.51 -11.14
N PRO A 187 15.20 19.80 -9.86
CA PRO A 187 15.93 20.74 -9.00
C PRO A 187 17.26 20.17 -8.53
N SER A 188 18.26 21.01 -8.34
CA SER A 188 19.55 20.59 -7.77
C SER A 188 19.40 20.40 -6.25
N ASP A 189 18.85 19.24 -5.85
CA ASP A 189 18.48 18.91 -4.48
C ASP A 189 19.37 17.81 -3.85
N GLY A 190 20.38 17.36 -4.58
CA GLY A 190 21.29 16.30 -4.18
C GLY A 190 20.75 14.88 -4.47
N VAL A 191 19.62 14.78 -5.14
CA VAL A 191 18.96 13.50 -5.50
C VAL A 191 18.93 13.38 -7.02
N THR A 192 19.39 12.26 -7.54
CA THR A 192 19.26 11.95 -8.96
C THR A 192 18.03 11.08 -9.17
N THR A 193 17.00 11.65 -9.77
CA THR A 193 15.75 10.96 -10.10
C THR A 193 15.84 10.28 -11.46
N TRP A 194 14.93 9.35 -11.73
CA TRP A 194 14.87 8.67 -13.03
C TRP A 194 14.69 9.61 -14.22
N ARG A 195 14.00 10.74 -14.02
CA ARG A 195 13.82 11.75 -15.09
C ARG A 195 15.12 12.43 -15.47
N GLU A 196 15.95 12.72 -14.49
CA GLU A 196 17.27 13.27 -14.71
C GLU A 196 18.18 12.25 -15.38
N LEU A 197 18.08 10.96 -14.98
CA LEU A 197 18.80 9.88 -15.64
C LEU A 197 18.40 9.75 -17.11
N ASP A 198 17.11 9.75 -17.41
CA ASP A 198 16.58 9.67 -18.77
C ASP A 198 17.03 10.84 -19.65
N GLN A 199 17.20 12.04 -19.06
CA GLN A 199 17.71 13.25 -19.72
C GLN A 199 19.23 13.37 -19.74
N ALA A 200 19.95 12.47 -19.06
CA ALA A 200 21.42 12.49 -19.04
C ALA A 200 22.02 12.23 -20.42
N ALA A 201 23.30 12.49 -20.55
CA ALA A 201 24.02 12.17 -21.78
C ALA A 201 24.16 10.66 -22.00
N ALA A 202 24.16 10.24 -23.25
CA ALA A 202 24.43 8.84 -23.61
C ALA A 202 25.76 8.37 -22.99
N PRO A 203 25.89 7.13 -22.55
CA PRO A 203 24.98 6.00 -22.79
C PRO A 203 23.85 5.82 -21.75
N VAL A 204 23.78 6.65 -20.71
CA VAL A 204 22.80 6.48 -19.64
C VAL A 204 21.43 6.99 -20.06
N GLY A 205 21.32 8.26 -20.46
CA GLY A 205 20.06 8.87 -20.85
C GLY A 205 19.79 8.82 -22.36
N ASN A 206 18.51 8.82 -22.73
CA ASN A 206 18.08 8.83 -24.12
C ASN A 206 16.71 9.46 -24.36
N ALA A 207 16.09 10.02 -23.31
CA ALA A 207 14.80 10.70 -23.32
C ALA A 207 13.62 9.83 -23.83
N ASN A 208 13.66 8.50 -23.56
CA ASN A 208 12.61 7.57 -23.95
C ASN A 208 11.75 7.04 -22.77
N GLY A 209 11.99 7.55 -21.56
CA GLY A 209 11.43 7.07 -20.31
C GLY A 209 12.36 6.10 -19.58
N LEU A 210 11.97 5.68 -18.38
CA LEU A 210 12.79 4.76 -17.56
C LEU A 210 12.83 3.36 -18.17
N LEU A 211 13.79 3.12 -19.04
CA LEU A 211 13.98 1.86 -19.79
C LEU A 211 15.45 1.48 -19.83
N ASP A 212 15.72 0.23 -20.23
CA ASP A 212 17.05 -0.28 -20.59
C ASP A 212 18.17 0.07 -19.59
N THR A 213 19.06 0.96 -19.99
CA THR A 213 20.26 1.35 -19.23
C THR A 213 19.94 2.14 -17.97
N GLU A 214 18.88 2.96 -17.97
CA GLU A 214 18.46 3.73 -16.80
C GLU A 214 17.98 2.80 -15.67
N LEU A 215 17.24 1.72 -16.01
CA LEU A 215 16.79 0.74 -15.03
C LEU A 215 17.97 0.09 -14.29
N ALA A 216 19.08 -0.14 -15.00
CA ALA A 216 20.27 -0.74 -14.40
C ALA A 216 21.00 0.20 -13.40
N THR A 217 20.76 1.51 -13.49
CA THR A 217 21.37 2.50 -12.61
C THR A 217 20.52 2.84 -11.39
N ILE A 218 19.30 2.32 -11.31
CA ILE A 218 18.41 2.52 -10.16
C ILE A 218 18.90 1.68 -8.99
N ASP A 219 19.22 2.35 -7.90
CA ASP A 219 19.68 1.74 -6.66
C ASP A 219 18.81 2.07 -5.44
N SER A 220 17.87 3.02 -5.60
CA SER A 220 16.94 3.40 -4.53
C SER A 220 15.55 3.64 -5.10
N VAL A 221 14.53 3.24 -4.33
CA VAL A 221 13.12 3.38 -4.67
C VAL A 221 12.37 4.01 -3.52
N VAL A 222 11.61 5.06 -3.80
CA VAL A 222 10.67 5.65 -2.83
C VAL A 222 9.26 5.25 -3.20
N VAL A 223 8.52 4.69 -2.26
CA VAL A 223 7.13 4.27 -2.43
C VAL A 223 6.23 5.09 -1.55
N ASP A 224 5.28 5.77 -2.15
CA ASP A 224 4.23 6.52 -1.47
C ASP A 224 2.88 5.86 -1.71
N LEU A 225 2.24 5.40 -0.64
CA LEU A 225 0.87 4.86 -0.63
C LEU A 225 -0.06 5.89 -0.03
N THR A 226 -1.07 6.33 -0.78
CA THR A 226 -2.09 7.25 -0.29
C THR A 226 -3.43 6.56 -0.20
N MET A 227 -4.09 6.73 0.92
CA MET A 227 -5.44 6.25 1.21
C MET A 227 -6.34 7.41 1.60
N THR A 228 -7.60 7.36 1.21
CA THR A 228 -8.58 8.38 1.57
C THR A 228 -9.86 7.73 2.07
N ILE A 229 -10.28 8.11 3.29
CA ILE A 229 -11.52 7.67 3.91
C ILE A 229 -12.24 8.91 4.42
N ASP A 230 -13.50 9.06 4.08
CA ASP A 230 -14.35 10.18 4.52
C ASP A 230 -13.66 11.56 4.39
N SER A 231 -13.08 11.85 3.23
CA SER A 231 -12.33 13.08 2.92
C SER A 231 -11.02 13.29 3.70
N ARG A 232 -10.59 12.33 4.51
CA ARG A 232 -9.28 12.35 5.17
C ARG A 232 -8.31 11.51 4.38
N SER A 233 -7.22 12.14 3.91
CA SER A 233 -6.15 11.48 3.18
C SER A 233 -4.96 11.25 4.09
N GLN A 234 -4.38 10.06 4.01
CA GLN A 234 -3.16 9.70 4.71
C GLN A 234 -2.19 9.06 3.72
N THR A 235 -0.95 9.55 3.71
CA THR A 235 0.12 9.01 2.87
C THR A 235 1.16 8.32 3.74
N TYR A 236 1.53 7.12 3.35
CA TYR A 236 2.60 6.33 3.93
C TYR A 236 3.76 6.31 2.96
N ARG A 237 4.93 6.70 3.43
CA ARG A 237 6.15 6.80 2.63
C ARG A 237 7.21 5.86 3.16
N THR A 238 7.89 5.17 2.26
CA THR A 238 9.10 4.40 2.56
C THR A 238 10.13 4.59 1.46
N GLN A 239 11.40 4.66 1.85
CA GLN A 239 12.53 4.61 0.93
C GLN A 239 13.28 3.31 1.14
N VAL A 240 13.68 2.71 0.06
CA VAL A 240 14.37 1.42 0.06
C VAL A 240 15.56 1.50 -0.88
N ASP A 241 16.74 1.16 -0.36
CA ASP A 241 17.93 0.98 -1.17
C ASP A 241 17.99 -0.49 -1.62
N LEU A 242 18.20 -0.71 -2.92
CA LEU A 242 18.31 -2.03 -3.52
C LEU A 242 19.68 -2.64 -3.17
N ARG A 243 19.70 -3.91 -2.83
CA ARG A 243 20.88 -4.53 -2.19
C ARG A 243 22.12 -4.63 -3.09
N ASN A 244 21.97 -4.70 -4.38
CA ASN A 244 23.07 -4.94 -5.32
C ASN A 244 22.88 -4.22 -6.66
N ALA A 245 22.37 -3.01 -6.65
CA ALA A 245 22.42 -2.16 -7.83
C ALA A 245 23.85 -1.64 -7.99
N SER A 246 24.74 -2.45 -8.57
CA SER A 246 26.12 -2.09 -8.89
C SER A 246 26.52 -2.63 -10.23
#